data_c36383bc2999ef1c0a4ecd6725321048
#
_entry.id   c36383bc2999ef1c0a4ecd6725321048
#
_cell.length_a   1.000
_cell.length_b   1.000
_cell.length_c   1.000
_cell.angle_alpha   90.00
_cell.angle_beta   90.00
_cell.angle_gamma   90.00
#
_symmetry.space_group_name_H-M   'P 1'
#
loop_
_entity.id
_entity.type
_entity.pdbx_description
1 polymer ?
#
loop_
_entity_poly.entity_id
_entity_poly.type
_entity_poly.pdbx_seq_one_letter_code
_entity_poly.pdbx_strand_id
1 'polypeptide(L)'
;MDGSQGEIEGLPLEPTAVRRFLADNPDFLRDDSGLLEELGLKVAAGNVVDFGPAALARVHAAHQRESEQRQQIEETARANFSAQAQTHGAVIDLLDARNHSDLAWRLDEIARHRFGLAAGIIVLEDDDRAPAGWKRLVEGQVDMILGGSHRLARMGFAPTALPLFGDKVEFVRSMAMVRMSMWEPARQGLLVFGSEDTEGFTEDMGVELVAFLARVVERTAERWPIL
;
A
#
# COMPACT_ATOMS: atom_id res chain seq x y z
N MET A 1 -87.93 -17.95 -28.47
CA MET A 1 -87.60 -16.66 -29.05
C MET A 1 -86.12 -16.52 -28.78
N ASP A 2 -85.43 -17.11 -29.59
CA ASP A 2 -84.68 -16.70 -30.79
C ASP A 2 -83.49 -15.78 -30.41
N GLY A 3 -82.39 -16.37 -30.26
CA GLY A 3 -81.12 -15.77 -30.02
C GLY A 3 -80.13 -16.15 -31.14
N SER A 4 -80.04 -15.28 -32.08
CA SER A 4 -79.21 -15.38 -33.25
C SER A 4 -77.68 -15.50 -32.81
N GLN A 5 -77.11 -16.65 -33.02
CA GLN A 5 -75.69 -16.85 -33.09
C GLN A 5 -75.20 -16.25 -34.42
N GLY A 6 -74.56 -15.07 -34.35
CA GLY A 6 -73.85 -14.52 -35.49
C GLY A 6 -72.57 -15.32 -35.67
N GLU A 7 -72.51 -16.25 -36.60
CA GLU A 7 -71.30 -16.79 -37.18
C GLU A 7 -70.54 -15.63 -37.84
N ILE A 8 -69.44 -15.26 -37.28
CA ILE A 8 -68.45 -14.40 -37.94
C ILE A 8 -67.72 -15.29 -38.96
N GLU A 9 -68.27 -15.31 -40.18
CA GLU A 9 -67.61 -15.91 -41.34
C GLU A 9 -66.32 -15.15 -41.57
N GLY A 10 -65.19 -15.80 -41.22
CA GLY A 10 -63.90 -15.21 -41.31
C GLY A 10 -63.47 -14.87 -42.72
N LEU A 11 -63.46 -13.61 -43.07
CA LEU A 11 -62.72 -13.15 -44.26
C LEU A 11 -61.30 -13.67 -44.18
N PRO A 12 -60.79 -14.30 -45.27
CA PRO A 12 -59.41 -14.73 -45.29
C PRO A 12 -58.47 -13.46 -45.19
N LEU A 13 -57.86 -13.29 -44.06
CA LEU A 13 -56.91 -12.23 -43.87
C LEU A 13 -55.73 -12.49 -44.79
N GLU A 14 -55.40 -11.55 -45.66
CA GLU A 14 -54.21 -11.59 -46.51
C GLU A 14 -52.97 -11.71 -45.63
N PRO A 15 -52.03 -12.65 -45.92
CA PRO A 15 -50.80 -12.84 -45.14
C PRO A 15 -49.97 -11.56 -44.97
N THR A 16 -50.04 -10.66 -45.94
CA THR A 16 -49.41 -9.35 -45.93
C THR A 16 -50.01 -8.41 -44.92
N ALA A 17 -51.32 -8.45 -44.69
CA ALA A 17 -52.00 -7.66 -43.68
C ALA A 17 -51.64 -8.12 -42.26
N VAL A 18 -51.58 -9.46 -42.05
CA VAL A 18 -51.15 -10.04 -40.77
C VAL A 18 -49.73 -9.66 -40.45
N ARG A 19 -48.82 -9.75 -41.44
CA ARG A 19 -47.40 -9.36 -41.25
C ARG A 19 -47.26 -7.88 -40.91
N ARG A 20 -48.03 -7.01 -41.57
CA ARG A 20 -48.01 -5.57 -41.27
C ARG A 20 -48.53 -5.31 -39.84
N PHE A 21 -49.67 -5.93 -39.47
CA PHE A 21 -50.21 -5.79 -38.12
C PHE A 21 -49.21 -6.20 -37.04
N LEU A 22 -48.52 -7.34 -37.21
CA LEU A 22 -47.52 -7.81 -36.25
C LEU A 22 -46.26 -6.92 -36.22
N ALA A 23 -45.89 -6.29 -37.34
CA ALA A 23 -44.76 -5.34 -37.38
C ALA A 23 -45.09 -4.02 -36.68
N ASP A 24 -46.37 -3.56 -36.82
CA ASP A 24 -46.86 -2.33 -36.18
C ASP A 24 -47.19 -2.54 -34.69
N ASN A 25 -47.35 -3.79 -34.24
CA ASN A 25 -47.70 -4.17 -32.87
C ASN A 25 -46.73 -5.27 -32.35
N PRO A 26 -45.48 -4.96 -32.08
CA PRO A 26 -44.45 -5.97 -31.74
C PRO A 26 -44.70 -6.69 -30.39
N ASP A 27 -45.48 -6.08 -29.51
CA ASP A 27 -45.81 -6.64 -28.20
C ASP A 27 -47.05 -7.58 -28.23
N PHE A 28 -47.82 -7.58 -29.33
CA PHE A 28 -49.02 -8.39 -29.46
C PHE A 28 -48.78 -9.88 -29.20
N LEU A 29 -47.74 -10.45 -29.77
CA LEU A 29 -47.37 -11.85 -29.53
C LEU A 29 -46.59 -12.05 -28.21
N ARG A 30 -45.92 -11.01 -27.74
CA ARG A 30 -45.15 -11.10 -26.48
C ARG A 30 -46.09 -11.20 -25.27
N ASP A 31 -47.18 -10.44 -25.31
CA ASP A 31 -48.09 -10.32 -24.17
C ASP A 31 -49.16 -11.42 -24.15
N ASP A 32 -49.38 -12.12 -25.30
CA ASP A 32 -50.31 -13.24 -25.41
C ASP A 32 -49.60 -14.60 -25.42
N SER A 33 -49.30 -15.08 -24.22
CA SER A 33 -48.67 -16.39 -24.04
C SER A 33 -49.54 -17.58 -24.47
N GLY A 34 -50.87 -17.42 -24.46
CA GLY A 34 -51.85 -18.43 -24.89
C GLY A 34 -51.79 -18.64 -26.40
N LEU A 35 -51.83 -17.54 -27.16
CA LEU A 35 -51.75 -17.58 -28.62
C LEU A 35 -50.39 -18.16 -29.10
N LEU A 36 -49.27 -17.85 -28.43
CA LEU A 36 -47.96 -18.44 -28.75
C LEU A 36 -47.96 -19.96 -28.54
N GLU A 37 -48.69 -20.45 -27.52
CA GLU A 37 -48.85 -21.89 -27.26
C GLU A 37 -49.68 -22.59 -28.31
N GLU A 38 -50.82 -22.00 -28.68
CA GLU A 38 -51.72 -22.51 -29.74
C GLU A 38 -51.04 -22.55 -31.12
N LEU A 39 -50.22 -21.56 -31.42
CA LEU A 39 -49.43 -21.49 -32.67
C LEU A 39 -48.18 -22.39 -32.65
N GLY A 40 -47.91 -23.11 -31.56
CA GLY A 40 -46.71 -23.95 -31.41
C GLY A 40 -45.39 -23.16 -31.42
N LEU A 41 -45.47 -21.84 -31.20
CA LEU A 41 -44.32 -20.94 -31.18
C LEU A 41 -43.71 -20.77 -29.78
N LYS A 42 -44.37 -21.32 -28.75
CA LYS A 42 -43.81 -21.35 -27.40
C LYS A 42 -42.74 -22.44 -27.33
N VAL A 43 -41.52 -22.04 -27.51
CA VAL A 43 -40.38 -22.88 -27.09
C VAL A 43 -40.53 -23.05 -25.59
N ALA A 44 -40.66 -24.31 -25.15
CA ALA A 44 -40.76 -24.63 -23.72
C ALA A 44 -39.60 -23.94 -22.98
N ALA A 45 -39.91 -22.87 -22.26
CA ALA A 45 -38.95 -21.99 -21.59
C ALA A 45 -38.26 -22.67 -20.37
N GLY A 46 -38.20 -24.01 -20.38
CA GLY A 46 -37.59 -24.79 -19.31
C GLY A 46 -36.05 -24.73 -19.27
N ASN A 47 -35.40 -24.29 -20.34
CA ASN A 47 -33.93 -24.35 -20.44
C ASN A 47 -33.26 -23.11 -21.07
N VAL A 48 -33.95 -22.00 -21.23
CA VAL A 48 -33.31 -20.74 -21.63
C VAL A 48 -32.83 -20.05 -20.33
N VAL A 49 -31.61 -20.36 -19.94
CA VAL A 49 -30.92 -19.60 -18.89
C VAL A 49 -30.52 -18.28 -19.52
N ASP A 50 -31.13 -17.18 -19.07
CA ASP A 50 -30.70 -15.84 -19.44
C ASP A 50 -29.32 -15.56 -18.76
N PHE A 51 -28.27 -15.68 -19.53
CA PHE A 51 -26.92 -15.42 -19.08
C PHE A 51 -26.60 -13.93 -18.99
N GLY A 52 -27.46 -13.05 -19.50
CA GLY A 52 -27.23 -11.59 -19.52
C GLY A 52 -26.97 -11.01 -18.14
N PRO A 53 -27.85 -11.22 -17.14
CA PRO A 53 -27.62 -10.71 -15.79
C PRO A 53 -26.34 -11.28 -15.12
N ALA A 54 -26.05 -12.57 -15.34
CA ALA A 54 -24.86 -13.21 -14.78
C ALA A 54 -23.56 -12.72 -15.45
N ALA A 55 -23.58 -12.50 -16.76
CA ALA A 55 -22.46 -11.92 -17.49
C ALA A 55 -22.22 -10.47 -17.08
N LEU A 56 -23.28 -9.66 -16.96
CA LEU A 56 -23.20 -8.29 -16.50
C LEU A 56 -22.64 -8.20 -15.07
N ALA A 57 -23.12 -9.03 -14.16
CA ALA A 57 -22.63 -9.10 -12.79
C ALA A 57 -21.13 -9.45 -12.73
N ARG A 58 -20.66 -10.36 -13.59
CA ARG A 58 -19.22 -10.70 -13.69
C ARG A 58 -18.37 -9.52 -14.18
N VAL A 59 -18.86 -8.80 -15.20
CA VAL A 59 -18.18 -7.61 -15.73
C VAL A 59 -18.12 -6.52 -14.68
N HIS A 60 -19.22 -6.26 -13.97
CA HIS A 60 -19.26 -5.29 -12.87
C HIS A 60 -18.29 -5.68 -11.74
N ALA A 61 -18.27 -6.94 -11.33
CA ALA A 61 -17.37 -7.42 -10.29
C ALA A 61 -15.89 -7.34 -10.73
N ALA A 62 -15.57 -7.61 -12.00
CA ALA A 62 -14.23 -7.46 -12.54
C ALA A 62 -13.81 -5.98 -12.57
N HIS A 63 -14.69 -5.09 -13.01
CA HIS A 63 -14.44 -3.65 -13.05
C HIS A 63 -14.24 -3.07 -11.63
N GLN A 64 -15.05 -3.51 -10.66
CA GLN A 64 -14.85 -3.08 -9.27
C GLN A 64 -13.48 -3.49 -8.73
N ARG A 65 -13.07 -4.75 -8.92
CA ARG A 65 -11.76 -5.23 -8.48
C ARG A 65 -10.61 -4.45 -9.14
N GLU A 66 -10.72 -4.18 -10.44
CA GLU A 66 -9.73 -3.38 -11.16
C GLU A 66 -9.65 -1.96 -10.59
N SER A 67 -10.81 -1.34 -10.31
CA SER A 67 -10.88 0.00 -9.71
C SER A 67 -10.25 0.04 -8.32
N GLU A 68 -10.55 -0.95 -7.48
CA GLU A 68 -9.98 -1.08 -6.13
C GLU A 68 -8.45 -1.28 -6.19
N GLN A 69 -7.97 -2.15 -7.08
CA GLN A 69 -6.54 -2.35 -7.28
C GLN A 69 -5.83 -1.08 -7.77
N ARG A 70 -6.44 -0.36 -8.71
CA ARG A 70 -5.90 0.91 -9.20
C ARG A 70 -5.82 1.95 -8.08
N GLN A 71 -6.88 2.09 -7.27
CA GLN A 71 -6.89 3.01 -6.14
C GLN A 71 -5.80 2.66 -5.14
N GLN A 72 -5.61 1.38 -4.82
CA GLN A 72 -4.56 0.92 -3.90
C GLN A 72 -3.15 1.23 -4.43
N ILE A 73 -2.92 1.04 -5.74
CA ILE A 73 -1.65 1.40 -6.39
C ILE A 73 -1.42 2.93 -6.31
N GLU A 74 -2.44 3.74 -6.59
CA GLU A 74 -2.33 5.20 -6.51
C GLU A 74 -2.05 5.68 -5.08
N GLU A 75 -2.70 5.12 -4.08
CA GLU A 75 -2.47 5.43 -2.66
C GLU A 75 -1.04 5.08 -2.25
N THR A 76 -0.58 3.89 -2.62
CA THR A 76 0.81 3.46 -2.37
C THR A 76 1.83 4.36 -3.07
N ALA A 77 1.58 4.72 -4.33
CA ALA A 77 2.45 5.62 -5.08
C ALA A 77 2.52 7.03 -4.45
N ARG A 78 1.39 7.57 -4.00
CA ARG A 78 1.34 8.86 -3.29
C ARG A 78 2.08 8.80 -1.96
N ALA A 79 1.91 7.74 -1.19
CA ALA A 79 2.62 7.54 0.07
C ALA A 79 4.14 7.47 -0.16
N ASN A 80 4.59 6.71 -1.15
CA ASN A 80 6.00 6.59 -1.51
C ASN A 80 6.59 7.94 -1.98
N PHE A 81 5.84 8.70 -2.80
CA PHE A 81 6.27 10.03 -3.23
C PHE A 81 6.40 11.00 -2.05
N SER A 82 5.43 10.97 -1.12
CA SER A 82 5.48 11.78 0.10
C SER A 82 6.69 11.41 0.97
N ALA A 83 6.94 10.12 1.20
CA ALA A 83 8.09 9.64 1.95
C ALA A 83 9.41 10.06 1.31
N GLN A 84 9.52 9.99 -0.01
CA GLN A 84 10.69 10.43 -0.76
C GLN A 84 10.90 11.95 -0.63
N ALA A 85 9.85 12.76 -0.75
CA ALA A 85 9.95 14.21 -0.58
C ALA A 85 10.36 14.61 0.85
N GLN A 86 9.84 13.93 1.86
CA GLN A 86 10.25 14.10 3.25
C GLN A 86 11.72 13.73 3.45
N THR A 87 12.16 12.62 2.85
CA THR A 87 13.56 12.17 2.90
C THR A 87 14.50 13.18 2.26
N HIS A 88 14.16 13.76 1.11
CA HIS A 88 14.97 14.80 0.47
C HIS A 88 15.11 16.04 1.35
N GLY A 89 14.03 16.50 2.00
CA GLY A 89 14.10 17.58 2.97
C GLY A 89 14.99 17.24 4.18
N ALA A 90 14.87 16.01 4.68
CA ALA A 90 15.72 15.53 5.78
C ALA A 90 17.22 15.54 5.43
N VAL A 91 17.56 15.17 4.19
CA VAL A 91 18.95 15.21 3.70
C VAL A 91 19.53 16.63 3.78
N ILE A 92 18.78 17.62 3.33
CA ILE A 92 19.22 19.02 3.38
C ILE A 92 19.47 19.43 4.83
N ASP A 93 18.54 19.14 5.73
CA ASP A 93 18.66 19.46 7.15
C ASP A 93 19.88 18.78 7.81
N LEU A 94 20.18 17.51 7.44
CA LEU A 94 21.33 16.77 7.94
C LEU A 94 22.67 17.32 7.40
N LEU A 95 22.69 17.73 6.13
CA LEU A 95 23.90 18.33 5.52
C LEU A 95 24.27 19.69 6.14
N ASP A 96 23.30 20.40 6.69
CA ASP A 96 23.50 21.67 7.40
C ASP A 96 24.08 21.50 8.83
N ALA A 97 24.29 20.25 9.28
CA ALA A 97 24.90 20.00 10.59
C ALA A 97 26.31 20.60 10.70
N ARG A 98 26.63 21.14 11.88
CA ARG A 98 27.86 21.87 12.17
C ARG A 98 28.92 21.01 12.88
N ASN A 99 28.48 19.94 13.54
CA ASN A 99 29.34 18.99 14.27
C ASN A 99 28.52 17.72 14.56
N HIS A 100 29.16 16.70 15.16
CA HIS A 100 28.54 15.43 15.49
C HIS A 100 27.31 15.56 16.41
N SER A 101 27.38 16.47 17.41
CA SER A 101 26.23 16.69 18.32
C SER A 101 25.04 17.33 17.64
N ASP A 102 25.30 18.33 16.78
CA ASP A 102 24.26 18.97 15.96
C ASP A 102 23.66 17.97 14.96
N LEU A 103 24.47 17.09 14.39
CA LEU A 103 23.99 16.00 13.51
C LEU A 103 23.03 15.06 14.23
N ALA A 104 23.38 14.62 15.45
CA ALA A 104 22.53 13.75 16.25
C ALA A 104 21.21 14.45 16.66
N TRP A 105 21.31 15.71 17.07
CA TRP A 105 20.13 16.50 17.42
C TRP A 105 19.19 16.69 16.22
N ARG A 106 19.71 17.05 15.05
CA ARG A 106 18.93 17.21 13.83
C ARG A 106 18.27 15.91 13.41
N LEU A 107 18.96 14.79 13.52
CA LEU A 107 18.39 13.49 13.20
C LEU A 107 17.16 13.17 14.09
N ASP A 108 17.25 13.40 15.41
CA ASP A 108 16.13 13.19 16.33
C ASP A 108 14.97 14.17 16.04
N GLU A 109 15.28 15.44 15.74
CA GLU A 109 14.27 16.44 15.34
C GLU A 109 13.54 16.04 14.04
N ILE A 110 14.29 15.60 13.03
CA ILE A 110 13.74 15.10 11.76
C ILE A 110 12.85 13.88 12.00
N ALA A 111 13.34 12.93 12.82
CA ALA A 111 12.57 11.75 13.16
C ALA A 111 11.22 12.10 13.78
N ARG A 112 11.22 13.00 14.78
CA ARG A 112 9.99 13.37 15.49
C ARG A 112 9.06 14.26 14.68
N HIS A 113 9.58 15.31 14.05
CA HIS A 113 8.74 16.36 13.48
C HIS A 113 8.47 16.19 11.98
N ARG A 114 9.35 15.51 11.25
CA ARG A 114 9.15 15.29 9.81
C ARG A 114 8.58 13.90 9.52
N PHE A 115 9.09 12.88 10.22
CA PHE A 115 8.66 11.50 10.01
C PHE A 115 7.59 11.01 10.98
N GLY A 116 7.28 11.76 12.04
CA GLY A 116 6.31 11.35 13.06
C GLY A 116 6.75 10.12 13.87
N LEU A 117 8.06 9.94 14.05
CA LEU A 117 8.65 8.83 14.77
C LEU A 117 8.93 9.17 16.23
N ALA A 118 9.12 8.18 17.09
CA ALA A 118 9.47 8.37 18.50
C ALA A 118 10.86 8.96 18.68
N ALA A 119 11.85 8.50 17.90
CA ALA A 119 13.23 8.93 17.97
C ALA A 119 14.04 8.59 16.72
N GLY A 120 15.11 9.38 16.49
CA GLY A 120 16.21 9.08 15.59
C GLY A 120 17.54 9.10 16.35
N ILE A 121 18.36 8.05 16.24
CA ILE A 121 19.55 7.83 17.05
C ILE A 121 20.73 7.46 16.15
N ILE A 122 21.88 8.06 16.41
CA ILE A 122 23.16 7.64 15.85
C ILE A 122 23.94 6.87 16.91
N VAL A 123 24.43 5.72 16.53
CA VAL A 123 25.19 4.82 17.40
C VAL A 123 26.56 4.59 16.82
N LEU A 124 27.56 4.47 17.67
CA LEU A 124 28.94 4.14 17.30
C LEU A 124 29.46 3.01 18.19
N GLU A 125 30.09 2.01 17.60
CA GLU A 125 30.95 1.07 18.33
C GLU A 125 32.30 1.72 18.61
N ASP A 126 32.58 1.91 19.89
CA ASP A 126 33.84 2.41 20.36
C ASP A 126 33.99 2.05 21.84
N ASP A 127 35.16 1.55 22.24
CA ASP A 127 35.40 1.13 23.62
C ASP A 127 35.56 2.32 24.57
N ASP A 128 36.08 3.44 24.08
CA ASP A 128 36.41 4.58 24.92
C ASP A 128 35.44 5.75 24.77
N ARG A 129 35.10 6.16 23.54
CA ARG A 129 34.43 7.44 23.29
C ARG A 129 33.42 7.35 22.17
N ALA A 130 32.31 8.08 22.32
CA ALA A 130 31.42 8.42 21.25
C ALA A 130 31.21 9.94 21.20
N PRO A 131 30.97 10.54 20.04
CA PRO A 131 30.67 11.96 19.95
C PRO A 131 29.45 12.33 20.82
N ALA A 132 29.46 13.56 21.33
CA ALA A 132 28.33 14.05 22.12
C ALA A 132 27.01 13.92 21.34
N GLY A 133 25.96 13.40 22.00
CA GLY A 133 24.66 13.12 21.41
C GLY A 133 24.53 11.77 20.72
N TRP A 134 25.63 11.07 20.47
CA TRP A 134 25.63 9.71 19.95
C TRP A 134 25.54 8.68 21.08
N LYS A 135 24.94 7.53 20.76
CA LYS A 135 24.96 6.39 21.68
C LYS A 135 26.20 5.54 21.44
N ARG A 136 26.78 5.04 22.52
CA ARG A 136 27.96 4.17 22.46
C ARG A 136 27.51 2.71 22.57
N LEU A 137 28.15 1.86 21.77
CA LEU A 137 28.10 0.40 21.88
C LEU A 137 29.51 -0.14 22.05
N VAL A 138 29.65 -1.30 22.65
CA VAL A 138 30.90 -2.06 22.70
C VAL A 138 31.09 -2.79 21.39
N GLU A 139 32.31 -3.13 21.01
CA GLU A 139 32.62 -3.87 19.79
C GLU A 139 31.79 -5.17 19.67
N GLY A 140 31.25 -5.44 18.48
CA GLY A 140 30.41 -6.59 18.16
C GLY A 140 28.91 -6.44 18.51
N GLN A 141 28.51 -5.39 19.20
CA GLN A 141 27.09 -5.18 19.53
C GLN A 141 26.24 -4.78 18.31
N VAL A 142 26.83 -4.10 17.32
CA VAL A 142 26.12 -3.82 16.04
C VAL A 142 25.71 -5.13 15.36
N ASP A 143 26.61 -6.12 15.33
CA ASP A 143 26.33 -7.43 14.75
C ASP A 143 25.22 -8.15 15.51
N MET A 144 25.25 -8.10 16.83
CA MET A 144 24.24 -8.72 17.69
C MET A 144 22.86 -8.06 17.51
N ILE A 145 22.80 -6.74 17.41
CA ILE A 145 21.54 -5.98 17.21
C ILE A 145 20.94 -6.27 15.85
N LEU A 146 21.75 -6.27 14.81
CA LEU A 146 21.30 -6.56 13.46
C LEU A 146 20.99 -8.04 13.22
N GLY A 147 21.56 -8.94 14.02
CA GLY A 147 21.42 -10.38 13.89
C GLY A 147 22.41 -11.02 12.92
N GLY A 148 23.59 -10.42 12.76
CA GLY A 148 24.71 -10.96 12.00
C GLY A 148 25.62 -9.92 11.36
N SER A 149 26.90 -10.29 11.14
CA SER A 149 27.95 -9.42 10.61
C SER A 149 27.73 -8.99 9.15
N HIS A 150 27.00 -9.76 8.38
CA HIS A 150 26.69 -9.46 6.97
C HIS A 150 25.37 -8.71 6.78
N ARG A 151 24.61 -8.51 7.86
CA ARG A 151 23.31 -7.85 7.77
C ARG A 151 23.50 -6.33 7.74
N LEU A 152 23.08 -5.71 6.65
CA LEU A 152 23.20 -4.27 6.45
C LEU A 152 22.09 -3.48 7.11
N ALA A 153 20.90 -4.07 7.21
CA ALA A 153 19.74 -3.41 7.79
C ALA A 153 18.79 -4.43 8.46
N ARG A 154 18.01 -3.95 9.41
CA ARG A 154 16.93 -4.71 10.05
C ARG A 154 15.74 -3.79 10.30
N MET A 155 14.56 -4.25 9.91
CA MET A 155 13.27 -3.65 10.20
C MET A 155 12.50 -4.51 11.20
N GLY A 156 11.53 -3.92 11.90
CA GLY A 156 10.70 -4.61 12.86
C GLY A 156 11.18 -4.47 14.31
N PHE A 157 10.55 -5.20 15.22
CA PHE A 157 10.86 -5.13 16.63
C PHE A 157 12.14 -5.91 16.98
N ALA A 158 13.08 -5.26 17.65
CA ALA A 158 14.33 -5.85 18.09
C ALA A 158 14.59 -5.54 19.57
N PRO A 159 14.32 -6.48 20.49
CA PRO A 159 14.52 -6.26 21.94
C PRO A 159 15.93 -5.83 22.30
N THR A 160 16.94 -6.31 21.57
CA THR A 160 18.36 -5.98 21.77
C THR A 160 18.71 -4.52 21.53
N ALA A 161 17.89 -3.81 20.73
CA ALA A 161 18.08 -2.39 20.43
C ALA A 161 17.30 -1.45 21.37
N LEU A 162 16.35 -1.95 22.16
CA LEU A 162 15.53 -1.13 23.06
C LEU A 162 16.34 -0.21 23.99
N PRO A 163 17.47 -0.65 24.60
CA PRO A 163 18.24 0.21 25.49
C PRO A 163 18.77 1.48 24.83
N LEU A 164 18.89 1.51 23.50
CA LEU A 164 19.33 2.68 22.75
C LEU A 164 18.40 3.88 22.91
N PHE A 165 17.10 3.61 23.14
CA PHE A 165 16.08 4.65 23.21
C PHE A 165 15.98 5.34 24.59
N GLY A 166 16.65 4.81 25.63
CA GLY A 166 16.65 5.43 26.96
C GLY A 166 15.24 5.64 27.51
N ASP A 167 14.90 6.87 27.88
CA ASP A 167 13.57 7.20 28.46
C ASP A 167 12.40 7.01 27.48
N LYS A 168 12.69 6.90 26.18
CA LYS A 168 11.66 6.69 25.13
C LYS A 168 11.36 5.20 24.88
N VAL A 169 12.01 4.27 25.58
CA VAL A 169 11.88 2.82 25.39
C VAL A 169 10.44 2.32 25.43
N GLU A 170 9.63 2.90 26.32
CA GLU A 170 8.23 2.50 26.52
C GLU A 170 7.32 2.83 25.33
N PHE A 171 7.72 3.79 24.49
CA PHE A 171 6.95 4.24 23.34
C PHE A 171 7.33 3.49 22.04
N VAL A 172 8.49 2.81 22.01
CA VAL A 172 8.97 2.17 20.79
C VAL A 172 8.35 0.80 20.61
N ARG A 173 7.61 0.61 19.51
CA ARG A 173 6.94 -0.63 19.12
C ARG A 173 7.54 -1.30 17.89
N SER A 174 8.15 -0.51 17.01
CA SER A 174 8.89 -1.01 15.85
C SER A 174 10.09 -0.12 15.59
N MET A 175 11.07 -0.60 14.83
CA MET A 175 12.29 0.14 14.57
C MET A 175 12.91 -0.22 13.22
N ALA A 176 13.63 0.76 12.66
CA ALA A 176 14.48 0.58 11.49
C ALA A 176 15.92 0.83 11.90
N MET A 177 16.81 -0.09 11.55
CA MET A 177 18.21 -0.03 11.89
C MET A 177 19.03 -0.30 10.64
N VAL A 178 20.03 0.55 10.39
CA VAL A 178 20.94 0.43 9.24
C VAL A 178 22.36 0.55 9.72
N ARG A 179 23.20 -0.40 9.30
CA ARG A 179 24.64 -0.40 9.56
C ARG A 179 25.29 0.79 8.88
N MET A 180 26.19 1.43 9.59
CA MET A 180 27.08 2.48 9.09
C MET A 180 28.51 2.05 9.30
N SER A 181 29.39 2.52 8.41
CA SER A 181 30.85 2.35 8.52
C SER A 181 31.52 3.70 8.20
N MET A 182 32.12 4.30 9.19
CA MET A 182 32.60 5.67 9.11
C MET A 182 34.10 5.73 9.45
N TRP A 183 34.79 6.69 8.84
CA TRP A 183 36.22 7.02 9.02
C TRP A 183 37.19 5.91 8.56
N GLU A 184 38.49 6.19 8.71
CA GLU A 184 39.59 5.22 8.53
C GLU A 184 40.56 5.30 9.73
N PRO A 185 40.78 4.19 10.47
CA PRO A 185 40.17 2.88 10.26
C PRO A 185 38.65 2.88 10.47
N ALA A 186 37.93 2.00 9.73
CA ALA A 186 36.47 1.96 9.73
C ALA A 186 35.92 1.62 11.12
N ARG A 187 35.05 2.46 11.62
CA ARG A 187 34.29 2.24 12.86
C ARG A 187 32.83 1.89 12.52
N GLN A 188 32.36 0.83 13.14
CA GLN A 188 30.98 0.37 12.95
C GLN A 188 30.00 1.24 13.73
N GLY A 189 28.84 1.49 13.14
CA GLY A 189 27.76 2.21 13.79
C GLY A 189 26.40 1.80 13.29
N LEU A 190 25.36 2.40 13.85
CA LEU A 190 23.99 2.24 13.42
C LEU A 190 23.30 3.59 13.30
N LEU A 191 22.50 3.75 12.22
CA LEU A 191 21.38 4.67 12.19
C LEU A 191 20.16 3.91 12.68
N VAL A 192 19.45 4.45 13.68
CA VAL A 192 18.30 3.81 14.31
C VAL A 192 17.14 4.78 14.36
N PHE A 193 15.98 4.35 13.85
CA PHE A 193 14.69 5.02 14.05
C PHE A 193 13.77 4.13 14.87
N GLY A 194 13.01 4.73 15.78
CA GLY A 194 11.98 4.07 16.57
C GLY A 194 10.61 4.65 16.26
N SER A 195 9.60 3.80 16.12
CA SER A 195 8.21 4.18 15.92
C SER A 195 7.34 3.72 17.09
N GLU A 196 6.32 4.51 17.44
CA GLU A 196 5.27 4.14 18.40
C GLU A 196 4.25 3.16 17.79
N ASP A 197 4.21 3.08 16.45
CA ASP A 197 3.34 2.18 15.71
C ASP A 197 4.03 0.83 15.50
N THR A 198 3.31 -0.27 15.78
CA THR A 198 3.79 -1.64 15.52
C THR A 198 4.02 -1.90 14.04
N GLU A 199 3.23 -1.26 13.18
CA GLU A 199 3.31 -1.35 11.72
C GLU A 199 4.18 -0.24 11.10
N GLY A 200 4.78 0.62 11.92
CA GLY A 200 5.65 1.72 11.46
C GLY A 200 6.89 1.23 10.70
N PHE A 201 7.45 0.10 11.16
CA PHE A 201 8.53 -0.60 10.48
C PHE A 201 8.29 -2.11 10.56
N THR A 202 7.95 -2.74 9.43
CA THR A 202 7.75 -4.19 9.30
C THR A 202 8.90 -4.83 8.52
N GLU A 203 9.08 -6.14 8.67
CA GLU A 203 10.22 -6.87 8.05
C GLU A 203 10.18 -6.89 6.52
N ASP A 204 9.01 -6.68 5.93
CA ASP A 204 8.75 -6.63 4.49
C ASP A 204 8.87 -5.22 3.89
N MET A 205 9.02 -4.18 4.72
CA MET A 205 9.25 -2.83 4.23
C MET A 205 10.61 -2.68 3.56
N GLY A 206 10.65 -1.89 2.46
CA GLY A 206 11.88 -1.52 1.79
C GLY A 206 12.82 -0.70 2.68
N VAL A 207 14.10 -1.00 2.64
CA VAL A 207 15.13 -0.36 3.47
C VAL A 207 15.79 0.85 2.78
N GLU A 208 15.46 1.12 1.52
CA GLU A 208 16.20 2.01 0.63
C GLU A 208 16.27 3.44 1.15
N LEU A 209 15.16 4.00 1.64
CA LEU A 209 15.13 5.37 2.15
C LEU A 209 15.92 5.53 3.44
N VAL A 210 15.83 4.55 4.35
CA VAL A 210 16.58 4.58 5.62
C VAL A 210 18.07 4.34 5.36
N ALA A 211 18.41 3.43 4.45
CA ALA A 211 19.80 3.19 4.02
C ALA A 211 20.40 4.42 3.33
N PHE A 212 19.62 5.14 2.55
CA PHE A 212 20.05 6.39 1.95
C PHE A 212 20.34 7.45 3.01
N LEU A 213 19.47 7.62 4.00
CA LEU A 213 19.71 8.53 5.12
C LEU A 213 20.95 8.12 5.92
N ALA A 214 21.17 6.82 6.15
CA ALA A 214 22.39 6.33 6.81
C ALA A 214 23.65 6.74 6.06
N ARG A 215 23.65 6.64 4.72
CA ARG A 215 24.76 7.11 3.89
C ARG A 215 24.99 8.62 3.99
N VAL A 216 23.92 9.40 4.07
CA VAL A 216 24.04 10.85 4.27
C VAL A 216 24.63 11.16 5.63
N VAL A 217 24.22 10.45 6.69
CA VAL A 217 24.77 10.59 8.04
C VAL A 217 26.24 10.22 8.07
N GLU A 218 26.63 9.07 7.47
CA GLU A 218 28.04 8.66 7.34
C GLU A 218 28.89 9.79 6.72
N ARG A 219 28.51 10.25 5.53
CA ARG A 219 29.25 11.28 4.79
C ARG A 219 29.29 12.62 5.50
N THR A 220 28.22 12.95 6.24
CA THR A 220 28.19 14.18 7.02
C THR A 220 29.07 14.07 8.25
N ALA A 221 29.06 12.93 8.93
CA ALA A 221 29.88 12.68 10.11
C ALA A 221 31.39 12.69 9.82
N GLU A 222 31.79 12.15 8.67
CA GLU A 222 33.17 12.11 8.22
C GLU A 222 33.81 13.50 7.96
N ARG A 223 33.01 14.55 7.93
CA ARG A 223 33.48 15.94 7.80
C ARG A 223 34.27 16.41 9.03
N TRP A 224 34.09 15.76 10.16
CA TRP A 224 34.77 16.11 11.41
C TRP A 224 35.56 14.90 11.93
N PRO A 225 36.81 15.13 12.36
CA PRO A 225 37.59 14.06 12.98
C PRO A 225 37.00 13.65 14.33
N ILE A 226 37.12 12.39 14.66
CA ILE A 226 36.95 11.92 16.05
C ILE A 226 38.27 12.12 16.75
N LEU A 227 38.28 12.95 17.79
CA LEU A 227 39.45 13.22 18.66
C LEU A 227 39.49 12.23 19.82
#